data_6ee921be79b951e28d926fff88eae733
#
_entry.id   6ee921be79b951e28d926fff88eae733
#
_cell.length_a   1.000
_cell.length_b   1.000
_cell.length_c   1.000
_cell.angle_alpha   90.00
_cell.angle_beta   90.00
_cell.angle_gamma   90.00
#
_symmetry.space_group_name_H-M   'P 1'
#
loop_
_entity.id
_entity.type
_entity.pdbx_description
1 polymer ?
#
loop_
_entity_poly.entity_id
_entity_poly.type
_entity_poly.pdbx_seq_one_letter_code
_entity_poly.pdbx_strand_id
1 'polypeptide(L)'
;MGNVSSKDIEYKAYTLGDVGVIELLISYRYKYDDNLFLDDGIAMAVTGAARLNEEVIHTYASLDRYIEKSNFSREQLEMIRLIGEGYSHEEIAYELKLLTSTIAGRLRTIYKRIIKENEWQWRKSVYVNKLDLKTKRCSKCKEKLPATVEFYYEKDDIESGFHTRCKMCF
;
A
#
# COMPACT_ATOMS: atom_id res chain seq x y z
N MET A 1 -0.71 3.30 -31.21
CA MET A 1 -1.47 3.22 -29.94
C MET A 1 -1.92 1.78 -29.78
N GLY A 2 -1.27 1.02 -28.90
CA GLY A 2 -1.62 -0.39 -28.65
C GLY A 2 -2.96 -0.47 -27.94
N ASN A 3 -3.86 -1.32 -28.44
CA ASN A 3 -5.12 -1.64 -27.76
C ASN A 3 -4.79 -2.29 -26.41
N VAL A 4 -5.04 -1.56 -25.32
CA VAL A 4 -4.98 -2.11 -23.95
C VAL A 4 -6.16 -3.09 -23.85
N SER A 5 -5.87 -4.37 -23.56
CA SER A 5 -6.93 -5.38 -23.43
C SER A 5 -7.79 -5.09 -22.19
N SER A 6 -9.04 -5.53 -22.21
CA SER A 6 -9.94 -5.40 -21.05
C SER A 6 -9.35 -6.08 -19.79
N LYS A 7 -8.59 -7.17 -19.97
CA LYS A 7 -7.86 -7.84 -18.88
C LYS A 7 -6.76 -6.98 -18.28
N ASP A 8 -6.07 -6.17 -19.08
CA ASP A 8 -5.04 -5.24 -18.57
C ASP A 8 -5.66 -4.09 -17.76
N ILE A 9 -6.89 -3.69 -18.09
CA ILE A 9 -7.64 -2.68 -17.34
C ILE A 9 -8.10 -3.26 -15.98
N GLU A 10 -8.63 -4.48 -15.96
CA GLU A 10 -8.99 -5.17 -14.72
C GLU A 10 -7.77 -5.39 -13.80
N TYR A 11 -6.65 -5.84 -14.34
CA TYR A 11 -5.41 -6.03 -13.55
C TYR A 11 -4.86 -4.72 -12.98
N LYS A 12 -5.00 -3.60 -13.69
CA LYS A 12 -4.61 -2.27 -13.19
C LYS A 12 -5.58 -1.71 -12.14
N ALA A 13 -6.84 -2.08 -12.20
CA ALA A 13 -7.87 -1.58 -11.28
C ALA A 13 -7.65 -2.03 -9.82
N TYR A 14 -7.01 -3.19 -9.61
CA TYR A 14 -6.79 -3.75 -8.27
C TYR A 14 -5.36 -3.62 -7.75
N THR A 15 -4.50 -2.85 -8.40
CA THR A 15 -3.14 -2.66 -7.91
C THR A 15 -3.06 -1.55 -6.86
N LEU A 16 -2.42 -1.82 -5.73
CA LEU A 16 -2.10 -0.82 -4.69
C LEU A 16 -1.12 0.27 -5.17
N GLY A 17 -1.00 0.45 -6.48
CA GLY A 17 -0.25 1.48 -7.17
C GLY A 17 -1.10 2.67 -7.62
N ASP A 18 -2.42 2.62 -7.43
CA ASP A 18 -3.36 3.68 -7.82
C ASP A 18 -4.04 4.32 -6.61
N VAL A 19 -4.14 5.67 -6.62
CA VAL A 19 -4.75 6.44 -5.53
C VAL A 19 -6.22 6.08 -5.36
N GLY A 20 -6.96 5.96 -6.47
CA GLY A 20 -8.39 5.66 -6.44
C GLY A 20 -8.67 4.26 -5.89
N VAL A 21 -7.80 3.29 -6.20
CA VAL A 21 -7.92 1.93 -5.66
C VAL A 21 -7.69 1.93 -4.14
N ILE A 22 -6.66 2.62 -3.64
CA ILE A 22 -6.40 2.71 -2.20
C ILE A 22 -7.52 3.43 -1.48
N GLU A 23 -8.01 4.54 -2.05
CA GLU A 23 -9.15 5.28 -1.53
C GLU A 23 -10.39 4.38 -1.42
N LEU A 24 -10.71 3.65 -2.49
CA LEU A 24 -11.83 2.72 -2.52
C LEU A 24 -11.68 1.62 -1.47
N LEU A 25 -10.53 0.95 -1.42
CA LEU A 25 -10.28 -0.13 -0.46
C LEU A 25 -10.40 0.36 1.00
N ILE A 26 -9.86 1.53 1.33
CA ILE A 26 -9.96 2.08 2.68
C ILE A 26 -11.41 2.50 2.98
N SER A 27 -12.07 3.23 2.07
CA SER A 27 -13.43 3.72 2.27
C SER A 27 -14.49 2.62 2.36
N TYR A 28 -14.25 1.47 1.74
CA TYR A 28 -15.17 0.32 1.78
C TYR A 28 -14.74 -0.77 2.76
N ARG A 29 -13.77 -0.48 3.62
CA ARG A 29 -13.25 -1.47 4.57
C ARG A 29 -14.33 -2.01 5.53
N TYR A 30 -15.30 -1.19 5.90
CA TYR A 30 -16.43 -1.60 6.74
C TYR A 30 -17.32 -2.68 6.10
N LYS A 31 -17.20 -2.88 4.78
CA LYS A 31 -17.86 -3.98 4.02
C LYS A 31 -16.95 -5.16 3.74
N TYR A 32 -15.78 -5.21 4.39
CA TYR A 32 -14.79 -6.26 4.13
C TYR A 32 -15.37 -7.66 4.36
N ASP A 33 -16.10 -7.85 5.46
CA ASP A 33 -16.69 -9.14 5.81
C ASP A 33 -17.73 -9.59 4.79
N ASP A 34 -18.48 -8.67 4.19
CA ASP A 34 -19.45 -8.97 3.13
C ASP A 34 -18.81 -9.48 1.84
N ASN A 35 -17.52 -9.15 1.63
CA ASN A 35 -16.77 -9.51 0.42
C ASN A 35 -15.75 -10.65 0.63
N LEU A 36 -15.68 -11.22 1.83
CA LEU A 36 -14.77 -12.33 2.15
C LEU A 36 -15.10 -13.61 1.37
N PHE A 37 -16.35 -13.79 1.00
CA PHE A 37 -16.80 -14.97 0.28
C PHE A 37 -17.23 -14.59 -1.13
N LEU A 38 -16.85 -15.44 -2.09
CA LEU A 38 -17.38 -15.32 -3.45
C LEU A 38 -18.85 -15.75 -3.44
N ASP A 39 -19.71 -14.93 -4.05
CA ASP A 39 -21.11 -15.30 -4.30
C ASP A 39 -21.14 -16.26 -5.50
N ASP A 40 -20.63 -17.47 -5.25
CA ASP A 40 -20.58 -18.55 -6.23
C ASP A 40 -21.66 -19.58 -5.87
N GLY A 41 -22.88 -19.24 -6.27
CA GLY A 41 -24.07 -20.10 -6.05
C GLY A 41 -23.88 -21.55 -6.53
N ILE A 42 -22.99 -21.76 -7.53
CA ILE A 42 -22.67 -23.09 -8.07
C ILE A 42 -21.75 -23.86 -7.11
N ALA A 43 -20.68 -23.22 -6.60
CA ALA A 43 -19.77 -23.86 -5.66
C ALA A 43 -20.48 -24.22 -4.35
N MET A 44 -21.33 -23.33 -3.84
CA MET A 44 -22.12 -23.55 -2.64
C MET A 44 -23.14 -24.69 -2.82
N ALA A 45 -23.75 -24.80 -4.00
CA ALA A 45 -24.67 -25.87 -4.32
C ALA A 45 -24.00 -27.27 -4.45
N VAL A 46 -22.74 -27.30 -4.93
CA VAL A 46 -22.00 -28.56 -5.19
C VAL A 46 -21.20 -29.02 -3.97
N THR A 47 -20.57 -28.11 -3.23
CA THR A 47 -19.64 -28.44 -2.15
C THR A 47 -20.19 -28.17 -0.74
N GLY A 48 -21.29 -27.44 -0.62
CA GLY A 48 -21.84 -26.99 0.66
C GLY A 48 -20.98 -25.98 1.41
N ALA A 49 -19.89 -25.49 0.79
CA ALA A 49 -18.97 -24.53 1.39
C ALA A 49 -18.85 -23.26 0.52
N ALA A 50 -18.94 -22.10 1.15
CA ALA A 50 -18.64 -20.83 0.50
C ALA A 50 -17.14 -20.74 0.18
N ARG A 51 -16.80 -20.30 -1.04
CA ARG A 51 -15.43 -20.13 -1.47
C ARG A 51 -14.89 -18.78 -0.98
N LEU A 52 -13.74 -18.79 -0.33
CA LEU A 52 -13.07 -17.57 0.11
C LEU A 52 -12.58 -16.72 -1.09
N ASN A 53 -12.76 -15.44 -0.99
CA ASN A 53 -12.20 -14.48 -1.94
C ASN A 53 -10.73 -14.19 -1.56
N GLU A 54 -9.83 -15.09 -1.95
CA GLU A 54 -8.39 -14.99 -1.63
C GLU A 54 -7.77 -13.68 -2.12
N GLU A 55 -8.22 -13.18 -3.28
CA GLU A 55 -7.71 -11.94 -3.85
C GLU A 55 -8.01 -10.73 -2.96
N VAL A 56 -9.23 -10.63 -2.45
CA VAL A 56 -9.63 -9.58 -1.51
C VAL A 56 -8.84 -9.70 -0.21
N ILE A 57 -8.71 -10.90 0.33
CA ILE A 57 -7.95 -11.17 1.56
C ILE A 57 -6.49 -10.74 1.39
N HIS A 58 -5.83 -11.16 0.32
CA HIS A 58 -4.43 -10.81 0.04
C HIS A 58 -4.24 -9.31 -0.20
N THR A 59 -5.20 -8.67 -0.87
CA THR A 59 -5.15 -7.22 -1.14
C THR A 59 -5.22 -6.42 0.16
N TYR A 60 -6.16 -6.73 1.05
CA TYR A 60 -6.27 -6.07 2.35
C TYR A 60 -5.10 -6.37 3.28
N ALA A 61 -4.60 -7.61 3.32
CA ALA A 61 -3.40 -7.96 4.08
C ALA A 61 -2.17 -7.17 3.60
N SER A 62 -2.04 -6.96 2.29
CA SER A 62 -0.97 -6.15 1.71
C SER A 62 -1.14 -4.67 2.04
N LEU A 63 -2.36 -4.14 1.96
CA LEU A 63 -2.69 -2.76 2.32
C LEU A 63 -2.34 -2.48 3.80
N ASP A 64 -2.76 -3.35 4.72
CA ASP A 64 -2.46 -3.23 6.15
C ASP A 64 -0.97 -3.20 6.42
N ARG A 65 -0.22 -4.11 5.79
CA ARG A 65 1.24 -4.15 5.88
C ARG A 65 1.89 -2.86 5.39
N TYR A 66 1.37 -2.23 4.34
CA TYR A 66 1.91 -0.96 3.85
C TYR A 66 1.52 0.22 4.76
N ILE A 67 0.33 0.19 5.35
CA ILE A 67 -0.08 1.18 6.36
C ILE A 67 0.88 1.11 7.57
N GLU A 68 1.13 -0.08 8.10
CA GLU A 68 2.07 -0.28 9.22
C GLU A 68 3.48 0.23 8.91
N LYS A 69 4.01 -0.10 7.73
CA LYS A 69 5.36 0.30 7.31
C LYS A 69 5.50 1.78 6.99
N SER A 70 4.41 2.45 6.69
CA SER A 70 4.43 3.87 6.33
C SER A 70 4.70 4.83 7.49
N ASN A 71 4.79 4.36 8.74
CA ASN A 71 5.05 5.17 9.94
C ASN A 71 4.16 6.42 10.01
N PHE A 72 2.86 6.24 9.85
CA PHE A 72 1.88 7.31 9.98
C PHE A 72 1.81 7.88 11.40
N SER A 73 1.50 9.17 11.53
CA SER A 73 1.20 9.78 12.82
C SER A 73 -0.12 9.22 13.40
N ARG A 74 -0.31 9.37 14.72
CA ARG A 74 -1.55 8.97 15.39
C ARG A 74 -2.78 9.60 14.74
N GLU A 75 -2.71 10.87 14.36
CA GLU A 75 -3.81 11.58 13.67
C GLU A 75 -4.09 10.99 12.28
N GLN A 76 -3.05 10.61 11.52
CA GLN A 76 -3.22 9.97 10.21
C GLN A 76 -3.82 8.56 10.32
N LEU A 77 -3.41 7.78 11.32
CA LEU A 77 -4.00 6.47 11.59
C LEU A 77 -5.47 6.60 12.00
N GLU A 78 -5.79 7.62 12.79
CA GLU A 78 -7.18 7.91 13.16
C GLU A 78 -8.04 8.29 11.95
N MET A 79 -7.51 9.09 11.01
CA MET A 79 -8.20 9.35 9.74
C MET A 79 -8.45 8.08 8.93
N ILE A 80 -7.44 7.20 8.83
CA ILE A 80 -7.58 5.91 8.14
C ILE A 80 -8.65 5.05 8.81
N ARG A 81 -8.69 5.02 10.13
CA ARG A 81 -9.68 4.28 10.90
C ARG A 81 -11.09 4.79 10.64
N LEU A 82 -11.33 6.09 10.80
CA LEU A 82 -12.64 6.70 10.63
C LEU A 82 -13.19 6.52 9.21
N ILE A 83 -12.36 6.78 8.17
CA ILE A 83 -12.81 6.56 6.79
C ILE A 83 -13.10 5.07 6.53
N GLY A 84 -12.30 4.17 7.11
CA GLY A 84 -12.50 2.71 7.03
C GLY A 84 -13.73 2.21 7.77
N GLU A 85 -14.25 2.95 8.73
CA GLU A 85 -15.53 2.71 9.43
C GLU A 85 -16.73 3.33 8.69
N GLY A 86 -16.48 4.01 7.56
CA GLY A 86 -17.53 4.58 6.71
C GLY A 86 -17.91 6.03 7.02
N TYR A 87 -17.13 6.72 7.85
CA TYR A 87 -17.36 8.15 8.12
C TYR A 87 -17.10 9.00 6.87
N SER A 88 -17.95 9.98 6.62
CA SER A 88 -17.76 10.98 5.58
C SER A 88 -16.65 11.97 5.94
N HIS A 89 -16.15 12.72 4.96
CA HIS A 89 -15.14 13.76 5.22
C HIS A 89 -15.63 14.84 6.18
N GLU A 90 -16.91 15.16 6.17
CA GLU A 90 -17.55 16.14 7.07
C GLU A 90 -17.56 15.63 8.52
N GLU A 91 -17.92 14.37 8.73
CA GLU A 91 -17.93 13.74 10.04
C GLU A 91 -16.51 13.62 10.61
N ILE A 92 -15.54 13.21 9.79
CA ILE A 92 -14.12 13.17 10.18
C ILE A 92 -13.61 14.56 10.55
N ALA A 93 -13.98 15.58 9.77
CA ALA A 93 -13.62 16.97 10.05
C ALA A 93 -14.18 17.45 11.38
N TYR A 94 -15.42 17.09 11.68
CA TYR A 94 -16.07 17.39 12.96
C TYR A 94 -15.36 16.70 14.13
N GLU A 95 -15.12 15.38 14.04
CA GLU A 95 -14.44 14.59 15.07
C GLU A 95 -13.02 15.09 15.38
N LEU A 96 -12.25 15.41 14.33
CA LEU A 96 -10.86 15.85 14.47
C LEU A 96 -10.71 17.37 14.65
N LYS A 97 -11.80 18.12 14.65
CA LYS A 97 -11.83 19.60 14.74
C LYS A 97 -10.98 20.26 13.65
N LEU A 98 -11.10 19.78 12.43
CA LEU A 98 -10.39 20.26 11.25
C LEU A 98 -11.39 20.75 10.19
N LEU A 99 -10.88 21.41 9.14
CA LEU A 99 -11.67 21.76 7.97
C LEU A 99 -11.82 20.54 7.04
N THR A 100 -12.98 20.36 6.42
CA THR A 100 -13.23 19.26 5.46
C THR A 100 -12.23 19.27 4.31
N SER A 101 -11.88 20.44 3.79
CA SER A 101 -10.82 20.56 2.75
C SER A 101 -9.44 20.06 3.22
N THR A 102 -9.15 20.21 4.50
CA THR A 102 -7.92 19.68 5.12
C THR A 102 -7.94 18.17 5.17
N ILE A 103 -9.08 17.54 5.48
CA ILE A 103 -9.24 16.07 5.48
C ILE A 103 -8.93 15.49 4.12
N ALA A 104 -9.57 15.99 3.06
CA ALA A 104 -9.34 15.52 1.69
C ALA A 104 -7.86 15.60 1.26
N GLY A 105 -7.21 16.72 1.57
CA GLY A 105 -5.78 16.91 1.27
C GLY A 105 -4.86 15.94 2.04
N ARG A 106 -5.16 15.72 3.31
CA ARG A 106 -4.39 14.80 4.17
C ARG A 106 -4.59 13.34 3.76
N LEU A 107 -5.82 12.91 3.46
CA LEU A 107 -6.11 11.56 2.95
C LEU A 107 -5.37 11.30 1.65
N ARG A 108 -5.39 12.26 0.71
CA ARG A 108 -4.62 12.13 -0.54
C ARG A 108 -3.12 11.96 -0.30
N THR A 109 -2.58 12.62 0.72
CA THR A 109 -1.17 12.47 1.11
C THR A 109 -0.90 11.09 1.71
N ILE A 110 -1.84 10.57 2.53
CA ILE A 110 -1.80 9.22 3.09
C ILE A 110 -1.78 8.18 1.96
N TYR A 111 -2.71 8.27 1.00
CA TYR A 111 -2.79 7.33 -0.13
C TYR A 111 -1.50 7.31 -0.96
N LYS A 112 -0.95 8.48 -1.29
CA LYS A 112 0.34 8.59 -2.00
C LYS A 112 1.50 7.96 -1.23
N ARG A 113 1.48 8.03 0.10
CA ARG A 113 2.52 7.43 0.93
C ARG A 113 2.41 5.90 0.95
N ILE A 114 1.19 5.35 0.95
CA ILE A 114 0.95 3.92 0.81
C ILE A 114 1.45 3.41 -0.55
N ILE A 115 1.16 4.14 -1.65
CA ILE A 115 1.70 3.83 -2.99
C ILE A 115 3.22 3.78 -2.97
N LYS A 116 3.86 4.79 -2.40
CA LYS A 116 5.32 4.86 -2.31
C LYS A 116 5.90 3.65 -1.56
N GLU A 117 5.23 3.20 -0.50
CA GLU A 117 5.63 2.00 0.23
C GLU A 117 5.43 0.73 -0.61
N ASN A 118 4.30 0.61 -1.32
CA ASN A 118 4.04 -0.50 -2.25
C ASN A 118 5.14 -0.59 -3.33
N GLU A 119 5.46 0.52 -4.00
CA GLU A 119 6.52 0.57 -5.00
C GLU A 119 7.89 0.20 -4.44
N TRP A 120 8.18 0.64 -3.21
CA TRP A 120 9.42 0.31 -2.52
C TRP A 120 9.54 -1.19 -2.25
N GLN A 121 8.49 -1.82 -1.74
CA GLN A 121 8.46 -3.26 -1.46
C GLN A 121 8.56 -4.08 -2.75
N TRP A 122 7.90 -3.62 -3.82
CA TRP A 122 8.00 -4.26 -5.13
C TRP A 122 9.43 -4.21 -5.69
N ARG A 123 10.06 -3.03 -5.71
CA ARG A 123 11.48 -2.90 -6.12
C ARG A 123 12.38 -3.80 -5.30
N LYS A 124 12.20 -3.79 -3.98
CA LYS A 124 12.97 -4.65 -3.09
C LYS A 124 12.80 -6.13 -3.44
N SER A 125 11.58 -6.59 -3.66
CA SER A 125 11.32 -7.98 -4.07
C SER A 125 12.03 -8.35 -5.36
N VAL A 126 12.00 -7.47 -6.37
CA VAL A 126 12.67 -7.71 -7.65
C VAL A 126 14.19 -7.78 -7.48
N TYR A 127 14.79 -6.80 -6.81
CA TYR A 127 16.26 -6.71 -6.71
C TYR A 127 16.86 -7.76 -5.76
N VAL A 128 16.17 -8.09 -4.68
CA VAL A 128 16.66 -9.10 -3.72
C VAL A 128 16.49 -10.51 -4.26
N ASN A 129 15.32 -10.80 -4.85
CA ASN A 129 14.98 -12.18 -5.23
C ASN A 129 15.45 -12.58 -6.63
N LYS A 130 15.68 -11.60 -7.53
CA LYS A 130 15.99 -11.89 -8.94
C LYS A 130 17.43 -11.58 -9.36
N LEU A 131 18.16 -10.74 -8.64
CA LEU A 131 19.43 -10.20 -9.12
C LEU A 131 20.66 -10.52 -8.27
N ASP A 132 20.56 -11.29 -7.19
CA ASP A 132 21.67 -11.69 -6.30
C ASP A 132 22.76 -10.60 -6.10
N LEU A 133 22.32 -9.39 -5.74
CA LEU A 133 23.18 -8.22 -5.63
C LEU A 133 23.80 -8.10 -4.23
N LYS A 134 25.00 -7.52 -4.15
CA LYS A 134 25.61 -7.14 -2.86
C LYS A 134 24.62 -6.28 -2.07
N THR A 135 24.45 -6.61 -0.79
CA THR A 135 23.54 -5.88 0.09
C THR A 135 24.29 -4.99 1.06
N LYS A 136 23.67 -3.86 1.44
CA LYS A 136 24.13 -2.92 2.45
C LYS A 136 23.05 -2.69 3.49
N ARG A 137 23.42 -2.52 4.75
CA ARG A 137 22.46 -2.24 5.83
C ARG A 137 22.26 -0.73 5.98
N CYS A 138 21.02 -0.28 5.95
CA CYS A 138 20.69 1.12 6.24
C CYS A 138 20.99 1.45 7.72
N SER A 139 21.67 2.59 7.98
CA SER A 139 22.01 3.00 9.34
C SER A 139 20.80 3.42 10.18
N LYS A 140 19.68 3.84 9.56
CA LYS A 140 18.45 4.29 10.24
C LYS A 140 17.45 3.14 10.44
N CYS A 141 16.95 2.51 9.39
CA CYS A 141 15.95 1.43 9.51
C CYS A 141 16.56 0.05 9.75
N LYS A 142 17.90 -0.09 9.67
CA LYS A 142 18.64 -1.36 9.85
C LYS A 142 18.32 -2.44 8.82
N GLU A 143 17.52 -2.14 7.83
CA GLU A 143 17.14 -3.07 6.78
C GLU A 143 18.32 -3.35 5.83
N LYS A 144 18.46 -4.62 5.40
CA LYS A 144 19.42 -5.01 4.36
C LYS A 144 18.79 -4.76 2.99
N LEU A 145 19.39 -3.90 2.21
CA LEU A 145 18.91 -3.51 0.88
C LEU A 145 20.04 -3.66 -0.14
N PRO A 146 19.74 -3.92 -1.41
CA PRO A 146 20.75 -3.95 -2.46
C PRO A 146 21.56 -2.65 -2.50
N ALA A 147 22.88 -2.75 -2.62
CA ALA A 147 23.79 -1.61 -2.69
C ALA A 147 23.77 -1.04 -4.12
N THR A 148 22.68 -0.37 -4.49
CA THR A 148 22.46 0.21 -5.83
C THR A 148 21.86 1.60 -5.73
N VAL A 149 21.94 2.34 -6.82
CA VAL A 149 21.35 3.69 -6.98
C VAL A 149 19.82 3.71 -6.76
N GLU A 150 19.15 2.56 -6.88
CA GLU A 150 17.71 2.45 -6.61
C GLU A 150 17.38 2.64 -5.13
N PHE A 151 18.25 2.16 -4.24
CA PHE A 151 18.00 2.13 -2.79
C PHE A 151 18.82 3.17 -2.02
N TYR A 152 19.95 3.62 -2.55
CA TYR A 152 20.84 4.59 -1.90
C TYR A 152 21.21 5.74 -2.84
N TYR A 153 21.48 6.89 -2.28
CA TYR A 153 22.16 7.97 -3.00
C TYR A 153 23.65 7.63 -3.12
N GLU A 154 24.23 7.95 -4.26
CA GLU A 154 25.68 7.84 -4.47
C GLU A 154 26.42 8.82 -3.57
N LYS A 155 27.59 8.43 -3.12
CA LYS A 155 28.47 9.25 -2.31
C LYS A 155 29.92 8.81 -2.51
N ASP A 156 30.71 9.66 -3.17
CA ASP A 156 32.08 9.36 -3.61
C ASP A 156 33.08 9.23 -2.44
N ASP A 157 32.84 9.92 -1.33
CA ASP A 157 33.74 9.95 -0.15
C ASP A 157 33.66 8.67 0.71
N ILE A 158 32.87 7.69 0.33
CA ILE A 158 32.68 6.45 1.10
C ILE A 158 33.11 5.26 0.27
N GLU A 159 33.94 4.41 0.85
CA GLU A 159 34.45 3.18 0.21
C GLU A 159 33.35 2.33 -0.46
N SER A 160 32.14 2.33 0.06
CA SER A 160 31.00 1.62 -0.53
C SER A 160 30.35 2.35 -1.71
N GLY A 161 30.75 3.58 -2.04
CA GLY A 161 30.14 4.41 -3.08
C GLY A 161 28.70 4.88 -2.82
N PHE A 162 28.11 4.54 -1.65
CA PHE A 162 26.72 4.83 -1.35
C PHE A 162 26.53 5.39 0.05
N HIS A 163 25.55 6.27 0.20
CA HIS A 163 25.16 6.87 1.47
C HIS A 163 24.82 5.80 2.52
N THR A 164 25.00 6.14 3.81
CA THR A 164 24.73 5.20 4.93
C THR A 164 23.25 4.97 5.17
N ARG A 165 22.37 5.89 4.71
CA ARG A 165 20.92 5.81 4.81
C ARG A 165 20.31 5.45 3.44
N CYS A 166 19.27 4.62 3.44
CA CYS A 166 18.51 4.35 2.23
C CYS A 166 17.64 5.55 1.85
N LYS A 167 17.17 5.61 0.60
CA LYS A 167 16.34 6.69 0.07
C LYS A 167 15.01 6.90 0.82
N MET A 168 14.44 5.84 1.43
CA MET A 168 13.23 5.95 2.27
C MET A 168 13.51 6.59 3.64
N CYS A 169 14.76 6.58 4.09
CA CYS A 169 15.18 7.07 5.39
C CYS A 169 15.96 8.40 5.31
N PHE A 170 16.24 8.85 4.10
CA PHE A 170 16.99 10.09 3.86
C PHE A 170 16.12 11.30 4.09
#